data_ebe03f61a9127235f9156f9264dbd2e6
#
_entry.id   ebe03f61a9127235f9156f9264dbd2e6
#
_cell.length_a   1.000
_cell.length_b   1.000
_cell.length_c   1.000
_cell.angle_alpha   90.00
_cell.angle_beta   90.00
_cell.angle_gamma   90.00
#
_symmetry.space_group_name_H-M   'P 1'
#
loop_
_entity.id
_entity.type
_entity.pdbx_description
1 polymer ?
#
loop_
_entity_poly.entity_id
_entity_poly.type
_entity_poly.pdbx_seq_one_letter_code
_entity_poly.pdbx_strand_id
1 'polypeptide(L)'
;VRGFHIFGFQSFILTKKEVEDFYEIYKGIPNQDYHGLVRQGSSGRCLVLALSQGSGLKLTEEIPSVVEAFRKLCGPSDPEVCRVLYPDSLRAKYGGMNQEENAVHCSDLEEDGILEVEYFFTLLQPYQSV
;
A
#
# COMPACT_ATOMS: atom_id res chain seq x y z
N VAL A 1 -9.64 -11.10 -7.57
CA VAL A 1 -10.52 -11.22 -6.40
C VAL A 1 -11.13 -9.86 -6.12
N ARG A 2 -12.43 -9.79 -5.94
CA ARG A 2 -13.19 -8.54 -5.72
C ARG A 2 -13.05 -7.51 -6.86
N GLY A 3 -12.83 -7.96 -8.10
CA GLY A 3 -12.74 -7.10 -9.26
C GLY A 3 -11.36 -6.49 -9.50
N PHE A 4 -10.36 -6.82 -8.70
CA PHE A 4 -8.99 -6.38 -8.95
C PHE A 4 -8.25 -7.36 -9.84
N HIS A 5 -7.47 -6.81 -10.76
CA HIS A 5 -6.54 -7.57 -11.59
C HIS A 5 -5.12 -7.29 -11.12
N ILE A 6 -4.38 -8.34 -10.84
CA ILE A 6 -2.97 -8.21 -10.42
C ILE A 6 -2.12 -8.34 -11.67
N PHE A 7 -1.47 -7.24 -12.09
CA PHE A 7 -0.61 -7.24 -13.26
C PHE A 7 0.88 -7.22 -12.93
N GLY A 8 1.23 -7.11 -11.66
CA GLY A 8 2.59 -7.21 -11.18
C GLY A 8 2.60 -7.65 -9.74
N PHE A 9 3.56 -8.53 -9.40
CA PHE A 9 3.65 -9.00 -8.05
C PHE A 9 5.06 -9.53 -7.79
N GLN A 10 5.67 -9.11 -6.70
CA GLN A 10 7.00 -9.57 -6.31
C GLN A 10 7.24 -9.27 -4.83
N SER A 11 8.00 -10.13 -4.17
CA SER A 11 8.47 -9.83 -2.83
C SER A 11 9.81 -9.08 -2.90
N PHE A 12 9.99 -8.16 -1.96
CA PHE A 12 11.18 -7.33 -1.85
C PHE A 12 11.72 -7.38 -0.44
N ILE A 13 13.04 -7.29 -0.31
CA ILE A 13 13.70 -6.97 0.94
C ILE A 13 14.27 -5.57 0.74
N LEU A 14 13.68 -4.59 1.39
CA LEU A 14 14.00 -3.19 1.18
C LEU A 14 15.02 -2.70 2.21
N THR A 15 16.00 -1.94 1.76
CA THR A 15 16.90 -1.23 2.66
C THR A 15 16.19 -0.05 3.29
N LYS A 16 16.71 0.45 4.40
CA LYS A 16 16.20 1.65 5.03
C LYS A 16 16.13 2.82 4.04
N LYS A 17 17.19 3.00 3.24
CA LYS A 17 17.26 4.08 2.25
C LYS A 17 16.16 3.96 1.20
N GLU A 18 15.89 2.77 0.72
CA GLU A 18 14.83 2.53 -0.26
C GLU A 18 13.45 2.85 0.31
N VAL A 19 13.20 2.48 1.57
CA VAL A 19 11.93 2.80 2.22
C VAL A 19 11.82 4.31 2.50
N GLU A 20 12.91 4.96 2.90
CA GLU A 20 12.93 6.42 3.06
C GLU A 20 12.61 7.14 1.76
N ASP A 21 13.17 6.68 0.64
CA ASP A 21 12.89 7.25 -0.68
C ASP A 21 11.41 7.07 -1.06
N PHE A 22 10.87 5.90 -0.80
CA PHE A 22 9.47 5.60 -1.09
C PHE A 22 8.50 6.48 -0.28
N TYR A 23 8.79 6.66 1.02
CA TYR A 23 7.93 7.43 1.90
C TYR A 23 8.31 8.92 2.01
N GLU A 24 9.20 9.41 1.16
CA GLU A 24 9.68 10.80 1.23
C GLU A 24 8.55 11.82 1.25
N ILE A 25 7.48 11.57 0.47
CA ILE A 25 6.32 12.47 0.41
C ILE A 25 5.55 12.56 1.73
N TYR A 26 5.73 11.60 2.63
CA TYR A 26 5.06 11.62 3.94
C TYR A 26 5.90 12.27 5.04
N LYS A 27 7.13 12.64 4.73
CA LYS A 27 8.03 13.26 5.69
C LYS A 27 7.50 14.65 6.07
N GLY A 28 7.30 14.88 7.36
CA GLY A 28 6.80 16.15 7.85
C GLY A 28 5.29 16.32 7.79
N ILE A 29 4.53 15.34 7.30
CA ILE A 29 3.07 15.39 7.31
C ILE A 29 2.58 15.16 8.74
N PRO A 30 1.73 16.06 9.29
CA PRO A 30 1.16 15.86 10.62
C PRO A 30 0.39 14.54 10.72
N ASN A 31 0.49 13.88 11.88
CA ASN A 31 -0.19 12.62 12.16
C ASN A 31 0.31 11.41 11.35
N GLN A 32 1.44 11.55 10.65
CA GLN A 32 2.11 10.43 10.00
C GLN A 32 3.39 10.09 10.77
N ASP A 33 3.52 8.85 11.18
CA ASP A 33 4.74 8.36 11.81
C ASP A 33 5.73 7.91 10.76
N TYR A 34 6.42 8.87 10.13
CA TYR A 34 7.40 8.60 9.07
C TYR A 34 8.47 7.59 9.54
N HIS A 35 9.03 7.79 10.73
CA HIS A 35 10.07 6.90 11.23
C HIS A 35 9.56 5.48 11.49
N GLY A 36 8.34 5.36 12.00
CA GLY A 36 7.69 4.06 12.17
C GLY A 36 7.41 3.36 10.85
N LEU A 37 6.94 4.09 9.84
CA LEU A 37 6.72 3.55 8.50
C LEU A 37 8.03 3.03 7.90
N VAL A 38 9.13 3.77 8.07
CA VAL A 38 10.44 3.36 7.57
C VAL A 38 10.93 2.09 8.30
N ARG A 39 10.80 2.08 9.63
CA ARG A 39 11.17 0.88 10.41
C ARG A 39 10.41 -0.35 9.94
N GLN A 40 9.10 -0.23 9.80
CA GLN A 40 8.24 -1.34 9.43
C GLN A 40 8.53 -1.81 7.99
N GLY A 41 8.67 -0.89 7.04
CA GLY A 41 8.92 -1.22 5.65
C GLY A 41 10.28 -1.88 5.42
N SER A 42 11.27 -1.59 6.27
CA SER A 42 12.61 -2.16 6.17
C SER A 42 12.86 -3.32 7.16
N SER A 43 11.83 -3.77 7.87
CA SER A 43 11.95 -4.79 8.93
C SER A 43 12.07 -6.22 8.40
N GLY A 44 11.76 -6.46 7.14
CA GLY A 44 11.78 -7.79 6.56
C GLY A 44 11.24 -7.80 5.15
N ARG A 45 10.85 -8.99 4.70
CA ARG A 45 10.32 -9.17 3.36
C ARG A 45 8.93 -8.56 3.25
N CYS A 46 8.68 -7.79 2.19
CA CYS A 46 7.35 -7.27 1.88
C CYS A 46 6.92 -7.74 0.50
N LEU A 47 5.61 -7.85 0.32
CA LEU A 47 5.00 -8.21 -0.95
C LEU A 47 4.43 -6.95 -1.60
N VAL A 48 4.79 -6.71 -2.85
CA VAL A 48 4.30 -5.57 -3.62
C VAL A 48 3.41 -6.07 -4.74
N LEU A 49 2.23 -5.50 -4.82
CA LEU A 49 1.22 -5.82 -5.85
C LEU A 49 0.95 -4.59 -6.69
N ALA A 50 0.95 -4.77 -8.01
CA ALA A 50 0.45 -3.76 -8.93
C ALA A 50 -0.96 -4.17 -9.35
N LEU A 51 -1.94 -3.33 -9.07
CA LEU A 51 -3.35 -3.62 -9.24
C LEU A 51 -3.99 -2.72 -10.30
N SER A 52 -4.90 -3.29 -11.06
CA SER A 52 -5.78 -2.54 -11.96
C SER A 52 -7.22 -3.02 -11.76
N GLN A 53 -8.16 -2.30 -12.35
CA GLN A 53 -9.54 -2.75 -12.34
C GLN A 53 -9.68 -3.96 -13.26
N GLY A 54 -10.46 -4.94 -12.82
CA GLY A 54 -10.69 -6.15 -13.60
C GLY A 54 -11.51 -5.88 -14.86
N SER A 55 -11.32 -6.74 -15.87
CA SER A 55 -12.10 -6.69 -17.11
C SER A 55 -13.59 -6.91 -16.79
N GLY A 56 -14.46 -6.07 -17.35
CA GLY A 56 -15.90 -6.13 -17.13
C GLY A 56 -16.42 -5.06 -16.16
N LEU A 57 -15.57 -4.35 -15.47
CA LEU A 57 -15.96 -3.15 -14.75
C LEU A 57 -16.10 -2.01 -15.76
N LYS A 58 -17.35 -1.57 -15.97
CA LYS A 58 -17.59 -0.42 -16.84
C LYS A 58 -17.09 0.82 -16.15
N LEU A 59 -16.26 1.60 -16.81
CA LEU A 59 -15.84 2.92 -16.37
C LEU A 59 -17.06 3.85 -16.46
N THR A 60 -17.87 3.85 -15.42
CA THR A 60 -18.91 4.86 -15.25
C THR A 60 -18.48 5.76 -14.09
N GLU A 61 -19.02 6.98 -14.06
CA GLU A 61 -18.73 7.96 -12.99
C GLU A 61 -19.07 7.42 -11.59
N GLU A 62 -19.86 6.34 -11.52
CA GLU A 62 -20.29 5.72 -10.28
C GLU A 62 -19.34 4.64 -9.75
N ILE A 63 -18.33 4.21 -10.55
CA ILE A 63 -17.40 3.18 -10.12
C ILE A 63 -16.16 3.86 -9.54
N PRO A 64 -15.83 3.59 -8.27
CA PRO A 64 -14.63 4.17 -7.67
C PRO A 64 -13.38 3.71 -8.44
N SER A 65 -12.34 4.56 -8.45
CA SER A 65 -11.06 4.19 -9.02
C SER A 65 -10.47 2.98 -8.30
N VAL A 66 -9.50 2.30 -8.93
CA VAL A 66 -8.83 1.16 -8.29
C VAL A 66 -8.17 1.59 -6.97
N VAL A 67 -7.62 2.80 -6.92
CA VAL A 67 -7.01 3.33 -5.69
C VAL A 67 -8.05 3.47 -4.59
N GLU A 68 -9.17 4.14 -4.88
CA GLU A 68 -10.24 4.31 -3.89
C GLU A 68 -10.82 2.97 -3.43
N ALA A 69 -11.05 2.06 -4.35
CA ALA A 69 -11.60 0.74 -4.04
C ALA A 69 -10.67 -0.06 -3.14
N PHE A 70 -9.36 -0.03 -3.42
CA PHE A 70 -8.38 -0.75 -2.62
C PHE A 70 -8.18 -0.09 -1.25
N ARG A 71 -8.15 1.26 -1.18
CA ARG A 71 -8.07 1.97 0.09
C ARG A 71 -9.25 1.62 1.01
N LYS A 72 -10.43 1.48 0.44
CA LYS A 72 -11.61 1.07 1.19
C LYS A 72 -11.46 -0.34 1.77
N LEU A 73 -10.86 -1.24 1.01
CA LEU A 73 -10.57 -2.60 1.48
C LEU A 73 -9.53 -2.60 2.61
N CYS A 74 -8.55 -1.70 2.55
CA CYS A 74 -7.51 -1.60 3.58
C CYS A 74 -8.03 -1.02 4.89
N GLY A 75 -8.94 -0.04 4.82
CA GLY A 75 -9.41 0.70 5.98
C GLY A 75 -8.51 1.88 6.35
N PRO A 76 -8.88 2.66 7.36
CA PRO A 76 -8.05 3.77 7.87
C PRO A 76 -6.68 3.29 8.34
N SER A 77 -5.74 4.22 8.49
CA SER A 77 -4.35 3.90 8.81
C SER A 77 -4.12 3.29 10.19
N ASP A 78 -5.04 3.49 11.12
CA ASP A 78 -4.93 2.94 12.49
C ASP A 78 -5.67 1.62 12.60
N PRO A 79 -4.97 0.48 12.81
CA PRO A 79 -5.63 -0.82 12.95
C PRO A 79 -6.65 -0.89 14.10
N GLU A 80 -6.43 -0.17 15.20
CA GLU A 80 -7.37 -0.16 16.32
C GLU A 80 -8.70 0.50 15.94
N VAL A 81 -8.63 1.60 15.18
CA VAL A 81 -9.84 2.25 14.63
C VAL A 81 -10.55 1.30 13.67
N CYS A 82 -9.79 0.60 12.84
CA CYS A 82 -10.35 -0.38 11.92
C CYS A 82 -11.12 -1.49 12.62
N ARG A 83 -10.59 -2.00 13.74
CA ARG A 83 -11.26 -3.08 14.48
C ARG A 83 -12.61 -2.65 15.04
N VAL A 84 -12.76 -1.38 15.39
CA VAL A 84 -14.01 -0.84 15.92
C VAL A 84 -15.00 -0.50 14.79
N LEU A 85 -14.54 0.22 13.76
CA LEU A 85 -15.40 0.81 12.73
C LEU A 85 -15.48 -0.03 11.45
N TYR A 86 -14.43 -0.75 11.10
CA TYR A 86 -14.31 -1.50 9.84
C TYR A 86 -13.68 -2.88 10.08
N PRO A 87 -14.38 -3.77 10.82
CA PRO A 87 -13.78 -5.04 11.25
C PRO A 87 -13.42 -5.99 10.11
N ASP A 88 -13.97 -5.79 8.92
CA ASP A 88 -13.66 -6.63 7.75
C ASP A 88 -12.48 -6.08 6.91
N SER A 89 -11.91 -4.94 7.29
CA SER A 89 -10.79 -4.36 6.56
C SER A 89 -9.51 -5.16 6.76
N LEU A 90 -8.57 -5.01 5.84
CA LEU A 90 -7.26 -5.68 5.94
C LEU A 90 -6.50 -5.26 7.19
N ARG A 91 -6.54 -3.98 7.52
CA ARG A 91 -5.84 -3.48 8.70
C ARG A 91 -6.45 -3.96 10.00
N ALA A 92 -7.77 -4.12 10.04
CA ALA A 92 -8.43 -4.71 11.22
C ALA A 92 -7.98 -6.15 11.44
N LYS A 93 -7.85 -6.92 10.36
CA LYS A 93 -7.53 -8.36 10.43
C LYS A 93 -6.03 -8.62 10.66
N TYR A 94 -5.17 -7.84 10.04
CA TYR A 94 -3.74 -8.15 9.97
C TYR A 94 -2.84 -7.09 10.59
N GLY A 95 -3.37 -5.93 10.96
CA GLY A 95 -2.60 -4.90 11.62
C GLY A 95 -2.19 -5.26 13.04
N GLY A 96 -1.10 -4.68 13.52
CA GLY A 96 -0.62 -4.84 14.88
C GLY A 96 -1.29 -3.90 15.86
N MET A 97 -0.55 -3.50 16.88
CA MET A 97 -1.08 -2.73 18.00
C MET A 97 -0.97 -1.22 17.83
N ASN A 98 -0.25 -0.76 16.80
CA ASN A 98 -0.02 0.66 16.56
C ASN A 98 -0.10 1.00 15.07
N GLN A 99 -0.02 2.31 14.75
CA GLN A 99 -0.17 2.77 13.36
C GLN A 99 0.98 2.35 12.44
N GLU A 100 2.18 2.12 12.93
CA GLU A 100 3.28 1.66 12.09
C GLU A 100 3.08 0.20 11.65
N GLU A 101 2.41 -0.61 12.45
CA GLU A 101 2.10 -2.00 12.16
C GLU A 101 0.77 -2.13 11.43
N ASN A 102 0.56 -1.33 10.40
CA ASN A 102 -0.75 -1.22 9.74
C ASN A 102 -1.01 -2.25 8.64
N ALA A 103 -0.16 -3.24 8.50
CA ALA A 103 -0.28 -4.39 7.60
C ALA A 103 -0.04 -4.08 6.13
N VAL A 104 -0.53 -2.95 5.61
CA VAL A 104 -0.51 -2.66 4.18
C VAL A 104 -0.33 -1.16 3.93
N HIS A 105 0.48 -0.84 2.92
CA HIS A 105 0.46 0.48 2.30
C HIS A 105 -0.46 0.41 1.08
N CYS A 106 -1.22 1.46 0.84
CA CYS A 106 -1.97 1.63 -0.40
C CYS A 106 -1.76 3.05 -0.91
N SER A 107 -1.69 3.18 -2.24
CA SER A 107 -1.51 4.50 -2.87
C SER A 107 -2.64 5.45 -2.47
N ASP A 108 -2.32 6.73 -2.28
CA ASP A 108 -3.31 7.72 -1.87
C ASP A 108 -4.12 8.26 -3.05
N LEU A 109 -3.46 8.49 -4.17
CA LEU A 109 -4.07 9.02 -5.38
C LEU A 109 -3.66 8.18 -6.58
N GLU A 110 -4.41 8.26 -7.67
CA GLU A 110 -4.10 7.49 -8.89
C GLU A 110 -2.74 7.85 -9.47
N GLU A 111 -2.39 9.13 -9.46
CA GLU A 111 -1.08 9.59 -9.93
C GLU A 111 0.06 9.00 -9.10
N ASP A 112 -0.13 8.91 -7.80
CA ASP A 112 0.84 8.30 -6.90
C ASP A 112 0.98 6.81 -7.17
N GLY A 113 -0.12 6.14 -7.49
CA GLY A 113 -0.12 4.71 -7.80
C GLY A 113 0.78 4.39 -8.98
N ILE A 114 0.72 5.20 -10.03
CA ILE A 114 1.57 5.03 -11.22
C ILE A 114 3.05 5.16 -10.85
N LEU A 115 3.38 6.17 -10.06
CA LEU A 115 4.76 6.42 -9.63
C LEU A 115 5.28 5.33 -8.70
N GLU A 116 4.43 4.84 -7.80
CA GLU A 116 4.80 3.77 -6.86
C GLU A 116 5.02 2.45 -7.59
N VAL A 117 4.19 2.11 -8.57
CA VAL A 117 4.39 0.93 -9.40
C VAL A 117 5.69 1.03 -10.18
N GLU A 118 5.98 2.19 -10.77
CA GLU A 118 7.24 2.43 -11.48
C GLU A 118 8.44 2.26 -10.55
N TYR A 119 8.37 2.80 -9.33
CA TYR A 119 9.44 2.69 -8.36
C TYR A 119 9.80 1.23 -8.09
N PHE A 120 8.81 0.39 -7.80
CA PHE A 120 9.08 -1.01 -7.48
C PHE A 120 9.42 -1.85 -8.70
N PHE A 121 8.66 -1.75 -9.77
CA PHE A 121 8.77 -2.70 -10.89
C PHE A 121 9.70 -2.25 -12.01
N THR A 122 10.02 -0.97 -12.08
CA THR A 122 10.95 -0.44 -13.07
C THR A 122 12.31 -0.09 -12.48
N LEU A 123 12.31 0.57 -11.31
CA LEU A 123 13.56 1.05 -10.70
C LEU A 123 14.20 0.03 -9.77
N LEU A 124 13.42 -0.65 -8.91
CA LEU A 124 13.98 -1.57 -7.91
C LEU A 124 14.05 -3.03 -8.35
N GLN A 125 13.06 -3.51 -9.08
CA GLN A 125 12.97 -4.92 -9.45
C GLN A 125 14.25 -5.48 -10.09
N PRO A 126 14.93 -4.76 -11.01
CA PRO A 126 16.14 -5.28 -11.63
C PRO A 126 17.30 -5.54 -10.67
N TYR A 127 17.26 -4.92 -9.48
CA TYR A 127 18.35 -5.01 -8.50
C TYR A 127 18.02 -5.93 -7.33
N GLN A 128 16.82 -6.53 -7.31
CA GLN A 128 16.43 -7.46 -6.26
C GLN A 128 16.82 -8.87 -6.62
N SER A 129 17.46 -9.56 -5.68
CA SER A 129 17.73 -11.00 -5.81
C SER A 129 16.42 -11.76 -5.74
N VAL A 130 16.22 -12.63 -6.69
CA VAL A 130 15.05 -13.48 -6.71
C VAL A 130 15.15 -14.57 -5.64
#